data_57f14713300e69b2e8b56bee62cb3bc6
#
_entry.id   57f14713300e69b2e8b56bee62cb3bc6
#
_cell.length_a   1.000
_cell.length_b   1.000
_cell.length_c   1.000
_cell.angle_alpha   90.00
_cell.angle_beta   90.00
_cell.angle_gamma   90.00
#
_symmetry.space_group_name_H-M   'P 1'
#
loop_
_entity.id
_entity.type
_entity.pdbx_description
1 polymer ?
#
loop_
_entity_poly.entity_id
_entity_poly.type
_entity_poly.pdbx_seq_one_letter_code
_entity_poly.pdbx_strand_id
1 'polypeptide(L)'
;MLKKKITLMSAAAAALVGAVAALSVPIGASAESPSAQEIMVKAAAEAVLECGESVAAEFRKRAMDPGGASAIITASGKVLTRDDGKWITPEQEPDSDREISIVFVGDIIFETGQNPWSSIAYSDGIRACFDDETWGTLTGADFLVVNNEFPYTDGGTPTPGKTFTFRCAPWTAEWLGEMGTDIAALANNHVYDYGEEGALDTFDTLDEQGIPYIGAGRNIDDAEQTAYCIANGTTVAILNATEIERYENPDTREAGEDSPGVFRMLDTTRLCEKIREAKEKADLCIVYAHWGTEKMPSQDWSQTTKAQELAEAGADLIVGSHPHVLQNIEYVDGVPVFYSLGNYFFGAAARDTGVLRVTVNTENPSISSLQFIPMLQYRGVSTMEGSEKQRVLDEMQSVSPGVVIDEDGYFTQE
;
A
#
# COMPACT_ATOMS: atom_id res chain seq x y z
N MET A 1 14.14 -30.63 13.82
CA MET A 1 15.51 -30.08 13.86
C MET A 1 15.56 -28.57 13.60
N LEU A 2 14.69 -28.04 12.76
CA LEU A 2 14.64 -26.59 12.39
C LEU A 2 14.18 -25.70 13.57
N LYS A 3 13.11 -26.07 14.29
CA LYS A 3 12.64 -25.31 15.48
C LYS A 3 13.72 -25.19 16.57
N LYS A 4 14.56 -26.19 16.78
CA LYS A 4 15.67 -26.09 17.71
C LYS A 4 16.81 -25.16 17.24
N LYS A 5 17.01 -25.00 15.92
CA LYS A 5 18.00 -24.07 15.37
C LYS A 5 17.52 -22.63 15.47
N ILE A 6 16.24 -22.37 15.19
CA ILE A 6 15.63 -21.03 15.29
C ILE A 6 15.62 -20.55 16.74
N THR A 7 15.22 -21.40 17.69
CA THR A 7 15.26 -21.07 19.12
C THR A 7 16.69 -20.86 19.67
N LEU A 8 17.70 -21.56 19.13
CA LEU A 8 19.09 -21.30 19.47
C LEU A 8 19.62 -20.02 18.86
N MET A 9 19.15 -19.62 17.65
CA MET A 9 19.58 -18.40 16.97
C MET A 9 18.96 -17.16 17.61
N SER A 10 17.67 -17.20 18.01
CA SER A 10 17.03 -16.10 18.75
C SER A 10 17.63 -15.93 20.15
N ALA A 11 17.99 -17.02 20.84
CA ALA A 11 18.69 -16.94 22.12
C ALA A 11 20.12 -16.41 21.98
N ALA A 12 20.83 -16.74 20.89
CA ALA A 12 22.15 -16.22 20.60
C ALA A 12 22.11 -14.72 20.22
N ALA A 13 21.13 -14.26 19.43
CA ALA A 13 20.96 -12.87 19.10
C ALA A 13 20.58 -12.04 20.33
N ALA A 14 19.68 -12.51 21.19
CA ALA A 14 19.33 -11.85 22.45
C ALA A 14 20.50 -11.78 23.43
N ALA A 15 21.32 -12.83 23.50
CA ALA A 15 22.53 -12.84 24.32
C ALA A 15 23.60 -11.87 23.78
N LEU A 16 23.71 -11.70 22.46
CA LEU A 16 24.66 -10.78 21.82
C LEU A 16 24.23 -9.31 22.01
N VAL A 17 22.94 -9.00 21.89
CA VAL A 17 22.39 -7.67 22.15
C VAL A 17 22.56 -7.29 23.63
N GLY A 18 22.37 -8.25 24.57
CA GLY A 18 22.64 -8.07 25.97
C GLY A 18 24.11 -7.80 26.28
N ALA A 19 25.04 -8.46 25.59
CA ALA A 19 26.48 -8.28 25.74
C ALA A 19 26.95 -6.89 25.20
N VAL A 20 26.40 -6.43 24.09
CA VAL A 20 26.72 -5.11 23.52
C VAL A 20 26.19 -3.97 24.40
N ALA A 21 25.01 -4.13 24.99
CA ALA A 21 24.44 -3.12 25.91
C ALA A 21 25.23 -3.02 27.25
N ALA A 22 25.87 -4.09 27.68
CA ALA A 22 26.70 -4.12 28.92
C ALA A 22 28.10 -3.47 28.75
N LEU A 23 28.53 -3.19 27.51
CA LEU A 23 29.86 -2.65 27.17
C LEU A 23 29.90 -1.13 26.92
N SER A 24 28.78 -0.40 27.09
CA SER A 24 28.73 1.06 26.96
C SER A 24 29.28 1.77 28.22
N VAL A 25 30.60 1.83 28.35
CA VAL A 25 31.28 2.70 29.32
C VAL A 25 32.00 3.84 28.58
N PRO A 26 31.93 5.10 29.03
CA PRO A 26 32.51 6.23 28.29
C PRO A 26 34.04 6.19 28.33
N ILE A 27 34.64 6.20 27.15
CA ILE A 27 36.12 6.22 26.97
C ILE A 27 36.58 7.65 26.66
N GLY A 28 37.52 8.14 27.48
CA GLY A 28 38.25 9.38 27.21
C GLY A 28 39.28 9.14 26.09
N ALA A 29 39.40 10.08 25.18
CA ALA A 29 40.20 9.99 23.96
C ALA A 29 41.70 9.99 24.23
N SER A 30 42.41 8.97 23.70
CA SER A 30 43.80 9.05 23.24
C SER A 30 43.99 8.04 22.10
N ALA A 31 44.69 8.50 21.03
CA ALA A 31 44.90 7.72 19.80
C ALA A 31 45.91 6.60 20.01
N GLU A 32 45.42 5.44 20.36
CA GLU A 32 46.17 4.18 20.36
C GLU A 32 45.37 3.11 19.59
N SER A 33 46.09 2.10 19.06
CA SER A 33 45.50 0.98 18.30
C SER A 33 44.24 0.41 18.96
N PRO A 34 43.20 -0.01 18.16
CA PRO A 34 41.92 -0.44 18.71
C PRO A 34 42.11 -1.52 19.76
N SER A 35 41.43 -1.39 20.88
CA SER A 35 41.47 -2.35 21.96
C SER A 35 40.89 -3.69 21.53
N ALA A 36 41.30 -4.78 22.16
CA ALA A 36 40.72 -6.11 21.90
C ALA A 36 39.18 -6.10 21.99
N GLN A 37 38.63 -5.20 22.77
CA GLN A 37 37.20 -5.00 23.00
C GLN A 37 36.53 -4.37 21.78
N GLU A 38 37.15 -3.35 21.17
CA GLU A 38 36.67 -2.71 19.93
C GLU A 38 36.69 -3.66 18.73
N ILE A 39 37.73 -4.48 18.65
CA ILE A 39 37.88 -5.55 17.63
C ILE A 39 36.76 -6.61 17.82
N MET A 40 36.46 -7.02 19.05
CA MET A 40 35.37 -7.95 19.32
C MET A 40 33.98 -7.39 19.01
N VAL A 41 33.71 -6.11 19.34
CA VAL A 41 32.43 -5.45 19.02
C VAL A 41 32.24 -5.32 17.51
N LYS A 42 33.29 -4.97 16.79
CA LYS A 42 33.24 -4.86 15.32
C LYS A 42 33.05 -6.25 14.67
N ALA A 43 33.78 -7.27 15.12
CA ALA A 43 33.59 -8.64 14.62
C ALA A 43 32.21 -9.23 14.95
N ALA A 44 31.65 -8.87 16.12
CA ALA A 44 30.26 -9.25 16.46
C ALA A 44 29.23 -8.56 15.60
N ALA A 45 29.39 -7.26 15.29
CA ALA A 45 28.52 -6.50 14.42
C ALA A 45 28.58 -7.02 12.97
N GLU A 46 29.78 -7.33 12.47
CA GLU A 46 29.98 -7.94 11.14
C GLU A 46 29.33 -9.34 11.06
N ALA A 47 29.45 -10.16 12.10
CA ALA A 47 28.81 -11.47 12.15
C ALA A 47 27.27 -11.40 12.20
N VAL A 48 26.71 -10.38 12.85
CA VAL A 48 25.24 -10.13 12.84
C VAL A 48 24.76 -9.69 11.47
N LEU A 49 25.52 -8.82 10.78
CA LEU A 49 25.21 -8.40 9.40
C LEU A 49 25.34 -9.59 8.42
N GLU A 50 26.41 -10.38 8.50
CA GLU A 50 26.57 -11.60 7.67
C GLU A 50 25.49 -12.65 7.97
N CYS A 51 25.05 -12.79 9.22
CA CYS A 51 23.96 -13.69 9.59
C CYS A 51 22.62 -13.19 9.03
N GLY A 52 22.37 -11.87 9.10
CA GLY A 52 21.20 -11.24 8.50
C GLY A 52 21.17 -11.39 6.97
N GLU A 53 22.28 -11.14 6.30
CA GLU A 53 22.41 -11.33 4.84
C GLU A 53 22.28 -12.80 4.44
N SER A 54 22.82 -13.74 5.22
CA SER A 54 22.71 -15.18 4.97
C SER A 54 21.27 -15.67 5.14
N VAL A 55 20.54 -15.16 6.13
CA VAL A 55 19.12 -15.46 6.34
C VAL A 55 18.30 -14.87 5.20
N ALA A 56 18.52 -13.60 4.83
CA ALA A 56 17.86 -12.96 3.70
C ALA A 56 18.16 -13.68 2.38
N ALA A 57 19.40 -14.13 2.15
CA ALA A 57 19.79 -14.90 0.97
C ALA A 57 19.13 -16.29 0.93
N GLU A 58 18.98 -16.96 2.08
CA GLU A 58 18.29 -18.25 2.20
C GLU A 58 16.78 -18.08 1.91
N PHE A 59 16.17 -17.00 2.39
CA PHE A 59 14.78 -16.66 2.09
C PHE A 59 14.58 -16.29 0.62
N ARG A 60 15.46 -15.45 0.04
CA ARG A 60 15.43 -15.15 -1.41
C ARG A 60 15.55 -16.40 -2.26
N LYS A 61 16.42 -17.35 -1.89
CA LYS A 61 16.59 -18.61 -2.59
C LYS A 61 15.35 -19.50 -2.51
N ARG A 62 14.59 -19.46 -1.40
CA ARG A 62 13.34 -20.19 -1.23
C ARG A 62 12.17 -19.54 -1.97
N ALA A 63 12.13 -18.21 -2.03
CA ALA A 63 11.13 -17.47 -2.79
C ALA A 63 11.28 -17.65 -4.31
N MET A 64 12.50 -17.92 -4.80
CA MET A 64 12.79 -18.18 -6.23
C MET A 64 12.63 -19.66 -6.63
N ASP A 65 12.31 -20.57 -5.72
CA ASP A 65 12.03 -21.98 -6.02
C ASP A 65 10.52 -22.13 -6.29
N PRO A 66 10.07 -22.69 -7.45
CA PRO A 66 8.64 -22.94 -7.72
C PRO A 66 7.92 -23.80 -6.67
N GLY A 67 8.70 -24.53 -5.81
CA GLY A 67 8.22 -25.15 -4.58
C GLY A 67 8.19 -24.20 -3.37
N GLY A 68 8.72 -22.98 -3.51
CA GLY A 68 8.96 -22.03 -2.42
C GLY A 68 7.72 -21.29 -1.95
N ALA A 69 6.75 -21.02 -2.82
CA ALA A 69 5.47 -20.42 -2.44
C ALA A 69 4.76 -21.22 -1.32
N SER A 70 4.81 -22.55 -1.42
CA SER A 70 4.28 -23.44 -0.35
C SER A 70 5.04 -23.37 0.97
N ALA A 71 6.29 -22.90 0.96
CA ALA A 71 7.10 -22.79 2.19
C ALA A 71 6.92 -21.42 2.87
N ILE A 72 6.55 -20.38 2.13
CA ILE A 72 6.20 -19.06 2.66
C ILE A 72 4.83 -19.11 3.33
N ILE A 73 3.87 -19.84 2.77
CA ILE A 73 2.51 -20.03 3.31
C ILE A 73 2.51 -20.68 4.73
N THR A 74 3.61 -21.28 5.14
CA THR A 74 3.75 -21.86 6.49
C THR A 74 4.48 -20.96 7.48
N ALA A 75 4.89 -19.75 7.07
CA ALA A 75 5.44 -18.76 8.00
C ALA A 75 4.34 -18.31 8.96
N SER A 76 4.62 -18.31 10.25
CA SER A 76 3.68 -17.88 11.29
C SER A 76 3.64 -16.37 11.47
N GLY A 77 4.34 -15.62 10.62
CA GLY A 77 4.50 -14.19 10.68
C GLY A 77 3.77 -13.44 9.55
N LYS A 78 3.72 -12.13 9.66
CA LYS A 78 3.20 -11.19 8.66
C LYS A 78 4.30 -10.87 7.65
N VAL A 79 4.00 -11.00 6.37
CA VAL A 79 4.96 -10.79 5.27
C VAL A 79 4.27 -10.15 4.08
N LEU A 80 4.99 -9.28 3.40
CA LEU A 80 4.63 -8.76 2.09
C LEU A 80 5.69 -9.15 1.06
N THR A 81 5.25 -9.68 -0.09
CA THR A 81 6.11 -10.04 -1.23
C THR A 81 5.43 -9.72 -2.56
N ARG A 82 6.14 -9.83 -3.66
CA ARG A 82 5.62 -9.63 -5.02
C ARG A 82 5.82 -10.89 -5.87
N ASP A 83 5.21 -10.93 -7.09
CA ASP A 83 5.37 -12.01 -8.07
C ASP A 83 6.83 -12.33 -8.42
N ASP A 84 7.69 -11.29 -8.48
CA ASP A 84 9.12 -11.43 -8.74
C ASP A 84 9.90 -12.05 -7.56
N GLY A 85 9.22 -12.39 -6.48
CA GLY A 85 9.80 -12.97 -5.28
C GLY A 85 10.65 -12.00 -4.47
N LYS A 86 10.61 -10.70 -4.76
CA LYS A 86 11.25 -9.70 -3.91
C LYS A 86 10.57 -9.71 -2.54
N TRP A 87 11.40 -9.90 -1.53
CA TRP A 87 11.03 -9.78 -0.15
C TRP A 87 10.94 -8.30 0.20
N ILE A 88 9.74 -7.79 0.42
CA ILE A 88 9.50 -6.36 0.56
C ILE A 88 9.48 -5.93 2.01
N THR A 89 8.96 -6.76 2.91
CA THR A 89 8.96 -6.48 4.35
C THR A 89 9.55 -7.62 5.15
N PRO A 90 10.26 -7.34 6.26
CA PRO A 90 10.66 -8.38 7.20
C PRO A 90 9.43 -9.02 7.85
N GLU A 91 9.55 -10.29 8.18
CA GLU A 91 8.52 -11.03 8.92
C GLU A 91 8.25 -10.34 10.27
N GLN A 92 7.00 -10.02 10.55
CA GLN A 92 6.53 -9.44 11.81
C GLN A 92 5.46 -10.35 12.42
N GLU A 93 5.30 -10.31 13.72
CA GLU A 93 4.18 -10.99 14.35
C GLU A 93 2.87 -10.27 13.96
N PRO A 94 1.83 -11.00 13.54
CA PRO A 94 0.53 -10.41 13.26
C PRO A 94 -0.16 -9.97 14.56
N ASP A 95 -1.00 -8.95 14.47
CA ASP A 95 -1.73 -8.41 15.63
C ASP A 95 -2.80 -9.38 16.15
N SER A 96 -3.24 -10.32 15.32
CA SER A 96 -4.23 -11.34 15.65
C SER A 96 -3.83 -12.71 15.07
N ASP A 97 -4.06 -13.77 15.84
CA ASP A 97 -3.85 -15.15 15.37
C ASP A 97 -4.90 -15.64 14.35
N ARG A 98 -6.01 -14.88 14.14
CA ARG A 98 -7.18 -15.32 13.39
C ARG A 98 -7.64 -14.37 12.30
N GLU A 99 -7.18 -13.13 12.32
CA GLU A 99 -7.64 -12.10 11.40
C GLU A 99 -6.45 -11.30 10.86
N ILE A 100 -6.61 -10.78 9.65
CA ILE A 100 -5.74 -9.81 9.02
C ILE A 100 -6.57 -8.57 8.74
N SER A 101 -6.08 -7.39 9.11
CA SER A 101 -6.67 -6.11 8.76
C SER A 101 -5.90 -5.46 7.61
N ILE A 102 -6.61 -5.14 6.51
CA ILE A 102 -6.05 -4.40 5.39
C ILE A 102 -6.82 -3.08 5.29
N VAL A 103 -6.12 -1.96 5.32
CA VAL A 103 -6.72 -0.63 5.21
C VAL A 103 -6.37 -0.01 3.87
N PHE A 104 -7.39 0.45 3.15
CA PHE A 104 -7.25 1.24 1.93
C PHE A 104 -7.63 2.68 2.21
N VAL A 105 -6.81 3.62 1.75
CA VAL A 105 -7.12 5.06 1.75
C VAL A 105 -7.24 5.56 0.31
N GLY A 106 -7.99 6.64 0.11
CA GLY A 106 -8.14 7.27 -1.20
C GLY A 106 -6.90 8.05 -1.65
N ASP A 107 -7.12 9.06 -2.49
CA ASP A 107 -6.05 9.82 -3.15
C ASP A 107 -5.25 10.66 -2.16
N ILE A 108 -3.91 10.56 -2.21
CA ILE A 108 -3.00 11.39 -1.42
C ILE A 108 -2.08 12.21 -2.31
N ILE A 109 -1.76 13.44 -1.86
CA ILE A 109 -0.73 14.30 -2.44
C ILE A 109 -0.04 15.13 -1.35
N PHE A 110 1.29 15.20 -1.38
CA PHE A 110 2.09 16.01 -0.44
C PHE A 110 2.56 17.35 -1.01
N GLU A 111 2.23 17.67 -2.26
CA GLU A 111 2.61 18.93 -2.91
C GLU A 111 1.81 20.10 -2.37
N THR A 112 2.48 21.13 -1.84
CA THR A 112 1.84 22.26 -1.12
C THR A 112 1.06 23.20 -2.04
N GLY A 113 1.35 23.23 -3.32
CA GLY A 113 0.64 24.06 -4.29
C GLY A 113 -0.79 23.58 -4.53
N GLN A 114 -1.02 22.28 -4.45
CA GLN A 114 -2.33 21.65 -4.63
C GLN A 114 -2.97 21.31 -3.28
N ASN A 115 -2.19 20.78 -2.36
CA ASN A 115 -2.61 20.51 -0.99
C ASN A 115 -1.90 21.46 -0.01
N PRO A 116 -2.48 22.65 0.29
CA PRO A 116 -1.84 23.62 1.17
C PRO A 116 -1.67 23.11 2.61
N TRP A 117 -2.43 22.09 3.00
CA TRP A 117 -2.34 21.47 4.32
C TRP A 117 -1.06 20.65 4.49
N SER A 118 -0.42 20.25 3.41
CA SER A 118 0.92 19.63 3.44
C SER A 118 1.96 20.57 4.08
N SER A 119 1.72 21.90 4.09
CA SER A 119 2.59 22.83 4.83
C SER A 119 2.69 22.52 6.32
N ILE A 120 1.69 21.88 6.92
CA ILE A 120 1.73 21.39 8.31
C ILE A 120 2.74 20.26 8.41
N ALA A 121 2.72 19.30 7.47
CA ALA A 121 3.69 18.21 7.41
C ALA A 121 5.12 18.73 7.24
N TYR A 122 5.32 19.74 6.39
CA TYR A 122 6.64 20.37 6.19
C TYR A 122 7.16 21.11 7.42
N SER A 123 6.29 21.63 8.30
CA SER A 123 6.70 22.34 9.52
C SER A 123 6.75 21.47 10.76
N ASP A 124 5.81 20.55 10.91
CA ASP A 124 5.55 19.84 12.18
C ASP A 124 5.55 18.30 12.04
N GLY A 125 5.89 17.78 10.83
CA GLY A 125 5.86 16.35 10.49
C GLY A 125 4.48 15.86 10.06
N ILE A 126 4.44 14.77 9.29
CA ILE A 126 3.20 14.24 8.71
C ILE A 126 2.18 13.83 9.78
N ARG A 127 2.65 13.37 10.95
CA ARG A 127 1.79 12.99 12.08
C ARG A 127 0.87 14.16 12.50
N ALA A 128 1.31 15.40 12.39
CA ALA A 128 0.52 16.59 12.77
C ALA A 128 -0.69 16.84 11.85
N CYS A 129 -0.74 16.17 10.69
CA CYS A 129 -1.87 16.24 9.77
C CYS A 129 -3.03 15.30 10.11
N PHE A 130 -2.90 14.47 11.15
CA PHE A 130 -3.88 13.44 11.49
C PHE A 130 -4.24 13.52 12.97
N ASP A 131 -5.52 13.30 13.31
CA ASP A 131 -5.89 13.08 14.71
C ASP A 131 -5.43 11.70 15.21
N ASP A 132 -5.56 11.46 16.52
CA ASP A 132 -5.05 10.23 17.14
C ASP A 132 -5.79 8.98 16.65
N GLU A 133 -7.08 9.08 16.39
CA GLU A 133 -7.90 7.96 15.93
C GLU A 133 -7.59 7.60 14.48
N THR A 134 -7.51 8.61 13.61
CA THR A 134 -7.07 8.43 12.21
C THR A 134 -5.68 7.81 12.15
N TRP A 135 -4.73 8.36 12.93
CA TRP A 135 -3.37 7.83 12.98
C TRP A 135 -3.33 6.38 13.47
N GLY A 136 -4.07 6.08 14.54
CA GLY A 136 -4.20 4.72 15.06
C GLY A 136 -4.82 3.75 14.05
N THR A 137 -5.76 4.24 13.23
CA THR A 137 -6.38 3.43 12.16
C THR A 137 -5.37 3.08 11.05
N LEU A 138 -4.49 4.03 10.68
CA LEU A 138 -3.45 3.79 9.67
C LEU A 138 -2.36 2.86 10.20
N THR A 139 -1.74 3.25 11.32
CA THR A 139 -0.57 2.54 11.87
C THR A 139 -0.90 1.23 12.58
N GLY A 140 -2.16 1.00 12.93
CA GLY A 140 -2.65 -0.24 13.52
C GLY A 140 -3.19 -1.26 12.52
N ALA A 141 -3.13 -0.97 11.22
CA ALA A 141 -3.46 -1.95 10.18
C ALA A 141 -2.33 -2.99 10.05
N ASP A 142 -2.69 -4.26 9.76
CA ASP A 142 -1.65 -5.23 9.37
C ASP A 142 -1.03 -4.86 8.04
N PHE A 143 -1.83 -4.34 7.10
CA PHE A 143 -1.37 -3.80 5.83
C PHE A 143 -2.11 -2.51 5.49
N LEU A 144 -1.35 -1.45 5.20
CA LEU A 144 -1.87 -0.17 4.73
C LEU A 144 -1.55 0.03 3.25
N VAL A 145 -2.59 0.24 2.44
CA VAL A 145 -2.49 0.50 1.00
C VAL A 145 -2.91 1.95 0.72
N VAL A 146 -2.04 2.72 0.08
CA VAL A 146 -2.31 4.12 -0.25
C VAL A 146 -2.25 4.37 -1.76
N ASN A 147 -3.14 5.18 -2.33
CA ASN A 147 -2.98 5.69 -3.69
C ASN A 147 -2.06 6.92 -3.67
N ASN A 148 -0.78 6.72 -4.01
CA ASN A 148 0.22 7.78 -4.09
C ASN A 148 0.12 8.47 -5.45
N GLU A 149 -0.64 9.57 -5.54
CA GLU A 149 -1.06 10.19 -6.79
C GLU A 149 -0.15 11.35 -7.22
N PHE A 150 1.16 11.13 -7.15
CA PHE A 150 2.19 12.08 -7.58
C PHE A 150 3.54 11.39 -7.70
N PRO A 151 4.49 11.90 -8.52
CA PRO A 151 5.87 11.43 -8.54
C PRO A 151 6.71 12.09 -7.45
N TYR A 152 7.70 11.35 -6.94
CA TYR A 152 8.80 11.85 -6.12
C TYR A 152 9.97 12.22 -7.03
N THR A 153 10.15 13.51 -7.34
CA THR A 153 11.26 13.96 -8.20
C THR A 153 11.59 15.44 -8.00
N ASP A 154 12.85 15.77 -8.10
CA ASP A 154 13.34 17.16 -8.25
C ASP A 154 13.63 17.48 -9.73
N GLY A 155 13.58 16.47 -10.61
CA GLY A 155 13.90 16.54 -12.04
C GLY A 155 12.69 16.51 -12.95
N GLY A 156 12.93 16.13 -14.22
CA GLY A 156 11.92 15.96 -15.24
C GLY A 156 11.31 17.25 -15.77
N THR A 157 10.42 17.10 -16.73
CA THR A 157 9.67 18.21 -17.33
C THR A 157 8.20 17.91 -17.23
N PRO A 158 7.36 18.88 -16.79
CA PRO A 158 5.91 18.69 -16.72
C PRO A 158 5.33 18.21 -18.05
N THR A 159 4.44 17.24 -18.00
CA THR A 159 3.76 16.70 -19.20
C THR A 159 3.08 17.83 -19.97
N PRO A 160 3.44 18.06 -21.25
CA PRO A 160 2.93 19.16 -22.05
C PRO A 160 1.40 19.09 -22.21
N GLY A 161 0.72 20.20 -21.97
CA GLY A 161 -0.74 20.30 -22.15
C GLY A 161 -1.58 19.67 -21.02
N LYS A 162 -0.96 19.06 -20.02
CA LYS A 162 -1.65 18.60 -18.81
C LYS A 162 -1.93 19.80 -17.89
N THR A 163 -3.18 19.93 -17.43
CA THR A 163 -3.62 21.08 -16.63
C THR A 163 -3.06 21.05 -15.21
N PHE A 164 -3.02 19.86 -14.63
CA PHE A 164 -2.49 19.63 -13.28
C PHE A 164 -1.33 18.67 -13.38
N THR A 165 -0.17 19.09 -12.94
CA THR A 165 1.04 18.26 -12.82
C THR A 165 1.55 18.39 -11.39
N PHE A 166 1.74 17.26 -10.73
CA PHE A 166 2.14 17.19 -9.33
C PHE A 166 3.56 16.65 -9.21
N ARG A 167 4.26 17.06 -8.18
CA ARG A 167 5.49 16.40 -7.72
C ARG A 167 5.79 16.72 -6.27
N CYS A 168 6.49 15.82 -5.61
CA CYS A 168 7.02 16.07 -4.28
C CYS A 168 8.51 15.81 -4.24
N ALA A 169 9.20 16.48 -3.33
CA ALA A 169 10.63 16.23 -3.13
C ALA A 169 10.84 14.79 -2.65
N PRO A 170 11.86 14.06 -3.16
CA PRO A 170 12.08 12.64 -2.86
C PRO A 170 12.11 12.31 -1.36
N TRP A 171 12.70 13.17 -0.53
CA TRP A 171 12.77 12.95 0.92
C TRP A 171 11.38 12.85 1.60
N THR A 172 10.30 13.42 0.99
CA THR A 172 8.95 13.33 1.57
C THR A 172 8.36 11.92 1.51
N ALA A 173 8.99 10.98 0.80
CA ALA A 173 8.59 9.58 0.81
C ALA A 173 8.73 8.93 2.21
N GLU A 174 9.58 9.49 3.09
CA GLU A 174 9.67 9.06 4.48
C GLU A 174 8.32 9.14 5.21
N TRP A 175 7.45 10.08 4.81
CA TRP A 175 6.12 10.22 5.40
C TRP A 175 5.20 9.02 5.13
N LEU A 176 5.35 8.33 4.00
CA LEU A 176 4.64 7.07 3.78
C LEU A 176 5.06 6.02 4.82
N GLY A 177 6.37 5.92 5.09
CA GLY A 177 6.89 5.02 6.12
C GLY A 177 6.39 5.39 7.52
N GLU A 178 6.36 6.70 7.88
CA GLU A 178 5.80 7.16 9.15
C GLU A 178 4.30 6.85 9.29
N MET A 179 3.54 6.92 8.19
CA MET A 179 2.12 6.56 8.15
C MET A 179 1.89 5.05 8.29
N GLY A 180 2.94 4.23 8.20
CA GLY A 180 2.83 2.77 8.23
C GLY A 180 2.43 2.17 6.88
N THR A 181 2.71 2.85 5.77
CA THR A 181 2.36 2.38 4.42
C THR A 181 3.14 1.12 4.06
N ASP A 182 2.42 0.03 3.83
CA ASP A 182 2.98 -1.23 3.33
C ASP A 182 3.00 -1.27 1.80
N ILE A 183 2.01 -0.67 1.13
CA ILE A 183 1.92 -0.67 -0.33
C ILE A 183 1.55 0.72 -0.84
N ALA A 184 2.39 1.29 -1.69
CA ALA A 184 2.06 2.45 -2.51
C ALA A 184 1.49 2.00 -3.86
N ALA A 185 0.20 2.30 -4.11
CA ALA A 185 -0.45 2.10 -5.40
C ALA A 185 -0.09 3.26 -6.32
N LEU A 186 0.55 2.97 -7.45
CA LEU A 186 1.10 3.96 -8.38
C LEU A 186 0.40 3.97 -9.74
N ALA A 187 -0.52 3.01 -10.00
CA ALA A 187 -1.30 3.04 -11.23
C ALA A 187 -2.34 4.16 -11.16
N ASN A 188 -1.92 5.38 -11.47
CA ASN A 188 -2.76 6.57 -11.53
C ASN A 188 -2.28 7.50 -12.65
N ASN A 189 -3.05 8.55 -12.92
CA ASN A 189 -2.76 9.49 -13.99
C ASN A 189 -1.67 10.52 -13.64
N HIS A 190 -1.10 10.49 -12.43
CA HIS A 190 -0.14 11.49 -11.98
C HIS A 190 1.29 10.98 -11.77
N VAL A 191 1.53 9.68 -11.67
CA VAL A 191 2.89 9.14 -11.48
C VAL A 191 3.86 9.54 -12.60
N TYR A 192 3.34 9.83 -13.80
CA TYR A 192 4.12 10.21 -14.98
C TYR A 192 4.09 11.72 -15.28
N ASP A 193 3.68 12.56 -14.34
CA ASP A 193 3.51 14.01 -14.52
C ASP A 193 4.77 14.75 -14.95
N TYR A 194 5.93 14.25 -14.59
CA TYR A 194 7.24 14.77 -14.96
C TYR A 194 8.00 13.83 -15.91
N GLY A 195 7.24 13.07 -16.71
CA GLY A 195 7.77 12.19 -17.74
C GLY A 195 8.51 10.98 -17.18
N GLU A 196 9.33 10.36 -18.03
CA GLU A 196 10.09 9.17 -17.70
C GLU A 196 11.03 9.38 -16.50
N GLU A 197 11.72 10.55 -16.46
CA GLU A 197 12.61 10.90 -15.36
C GLU A 197 11.86 10.93 -14.03
N GLY A 198 10.69 11.60 -13.97
CA GLY A 198 9.90 11.67 -12.76
C GLY A 198 9.38 10.32 -12.29
N ALA A 199 8.99 9.44 -13.22
CA ALA A 199 8.56 8.07 -12.88
C ALA A 199 9.73 7.23 -12.33
N LEU A 200 10.89 7.27 -13.01
CA LEU A 200 12.08 6.53 -12.56
C LEU A 200 12.60 7.03 -11.20
N ASP A 201 12.65 8.35 -10.99
CA ASP A 201 13.01 8.94 -9.69
C ASP A 201 12.05 8.46 -8.57
N THR A 202 10.75 8.31 -8.90
CA THR A 202 9.76 7.80 -7.95
C THR A 202 10.07 6.36 -7.54
N PHE A 203 10.37 5.49 -8.51
CA PHE A 203 10.70 4.10 -8.23
C PHE A 203 12.01 3.98 -7.42
N ASP A 204 13.05 4.76 -7.80
CA ASP A 204 14.31 4.82 -7.07
C ASP A 204 14.10 5.31 -5.63
N THR A 205 13.28 6.36 -5.44
CA THR A 205 12.96 6.92 -4.13
C THR A 205 12.26 5.90 -3.23
N LEU A 206 11.24 5.21 -3.74
CA LEU A 206 10.51 4.22 -2.97
C LEU A 206 11.36 2.98 -2.67
N ASP A 207 12.19 2.54 -3.64
CA ASP A 207 13.17 1.46 -3.45
C ASP A 207 14.18 1.82 -2.34
N GLU A 208 14.72 3.05 -2.33
CA GLU A 208 15.66 3.56 -1.32
C GLU A 208 15.03 3.64 0.08
N GLN A 209 13.76 4.05 0.16
CA GLN A 209 13.01 4.12 1.41
C GLN A 209 12.51 2.74 1.87
N GLY A 210 12.62 1.72 1.02
CA GLY A 210 12.10 0.38 1.31
C GLY A 210 10.58 0.31 1.35
N ILE A 211 9.90 1.20 0.61
CA ILE A 211 8.44 1.26 0.52
C ILE A 211 8.00 0.47 -0.72
N PRO A 212 7.26 -0.63 -0.53
CA PRO A 212 6.72 -1.43 -1.61
C PRO A 212 5.74 -0.65 -2.49
N TYR A 213 5.78 -0.90 -3.80
CA TYR A 213 4.83 -0.31 -4.73
C TYR A 213 4.37 -1.29 -5.81
N ILE A 214 3.17 -1.04 -6.34
CA ILE A 214 2.53 -1.80 -7.41
C ILE A 214 1.82 -0.87 -8.40
N GLY A 215 1.47 -1.39 -9.58
CA GLY A 215 0.67 -0.67 -10.56
C GLY A 215 1.46 0.25 -11.49
N ALA A 216 2.74 0.47 -11.22
CA ALA A 216 3.67 1.14 -12.12
C ALA A 216 5.07 0.53 -11.97
N GLY A 217 5.92 0.68 -12.98
CA GLY A 217 7.24 0.07 -12.96
C GLY A 217 8.13 0.53 -14.10
N ARG A 218 9.36 0.01 -14.11
CA ARG A 218 10.40 0.34 -15.10
C ARG A 218 10.11 -0.27 -16.48
N ASN A 219 9.24 -1.26 -16.51
CA ASN A 219 8.68 -1.93 -17.69
C ASN A 219 7.34 -2.57 -17.32
N ILE A 220 6.68 -3.20 -18.29
CA ILE A 220 5.34 -3.80 -18.08
C ILE A 220 5.37 -4.95 -17.08
N ASP A 221 6.42 -5.79 -17.08
CA ASP A 221 6.53 -6.91 -16.14
C ASP A 221 6.68 -6.41 -14.69
N ASP A 222 7.31 -5.25 -14.48
CA ASP A 222 7.41 -4.60 -13.17
C ASP A 222 6.11 -3.88 -12.78
N ALA A 223 5.43 -3.23 -13.75
CA ALA A 223 4.20 -2.48 -13.50
C ALA A 223 3.01 -3.39 -13.15
N GLU A 224 2.92 -4.60 -13.70
CA GLU A 224 1.84 -5.57 -13.45
C GLU A 224 2.06 -6.49 -12.26
N GLN A 225 3.12 -6.25 -11.46
CA GLN A 225 3.41 -7.07 -10.30
C GLN A 225 2.24 -7.08 -9.31
N THR A 226 1.91 -8.28 -8.85
CA THR A 226 0.94 -8.49 -7.77
C THR A 226 1.67 -8.45 -6.43
N ALA A 227 1.13 -7.72 -5.45
CA ALA A 227 1.58 -7.80 -4.07
C ALA A 227 0.81 -8.90 -3.33
N TYR A 228 1.50 -9.67 -2.50
CA TYR A 228 0.92 -10.72 -1.67
C TYR A 228 1.12 -10.37 -0.20
N CYS A 229 0.04 -10.06 0.48
CA CYS A 229 -0.04 -9.88 1.93
C CYS A 229 -0.25 -11.25 2.57
N ILE A 230 0.72 -11.73 3.33
CA ILE A 230 0.70 -13.07 3.92
C ILE A 230 0.76 -12.94 5.44
N ALA A 231 -0.23 -13.48 6.13
CA ALA A 231 -0.21 -13.61 7.58
C ALA A 231 -1.01 -14.84 8.02
N ASN A 232 -0.55 -15.50 9.09
CA ASN A 232 -1.21 -16.68 9.66
C ASN A 232 -1.52 -17.80 8.65
N GLY A 233 -0.70 -17.92 7.59
CA GLY A 233 -0.88 -18.91 6.53
C GLY A 233 -1.94 -18.55 5.49
N THR A 234 -2.59 -17.38 5.58
CA THR A 234 -3.51 -16.84 4.59
C THR A 234 -2.78 -15.85 3.69
N THR A 235 -3.06 -15.91 2.40
CA THR A 235 -2.48 -15.05 1.37
C THR A 235 -3.56 -14.21 0.70
N VAL A 236 -3.39 -12.89 0.73
CA VAL A 236 -4.24 -11.93 0.01
C VAL A 236 -3.43 -11.27 -1.09
N ALA A 237 -3.84 -11.45 -2.33
CA ALA A 237 -3.25 -10.78 -3.48
C ALA A 237 -3.86 -9.40 -3.66
N ILE A 238 -3.02 -8.39 -3.96
CA ILE A 238 -3.45 -7.01 -4.25
C ILE A 238 -2.85 -6.61 -5.61
N LEU A 239 -3.71 -6.21 -6.54
CA LEU A 239 -3.37 -5.67 -7.83
C LEU A 239 -3.80 -4.21 -7.93
N ASN A 240 -3.05 -3.40 -8.69
CA ASN A 240 -3.39 -2.01 -8.93
C ASN A 240 -3.26 -1.68 -10.42
N ALA A 241 -4.30 -1.08 -11.00
CA ALA A 241 -4.32 -0.67 -12.40
C ALA A 241 -5.13 0.62 -12.59
N THR A 242 -4.89 1.34 -13.70
CA THR A 242 -5.61 2.59 -14.02
C THR A 242 -6.25 2.55 -15.39
N GLU A 243 -7.46 3.13 -15.51
CA GLU A 243 -8.11 3.40 -16.80
C GLU A 243 -7.93 4.85 -17.29
N ILE A 244 -7.34 5.73 -16.44
CA ILE A 244 -7.34 7.16 -16.74
C ILE A 244 -6.36 7.47 -17.86
N GLU A 245 -6.90 7.99 -18.96
CA GLU A 245 -6.13 8.46 -20.12
C GLU A 245 -6.95 9.47 -20.92
N ARG A 246 -6.27 10.48 -21.49
CA ARG A 246 -6.84 11.35 -22.52
C ARG A 246 -6.30 10.99 -23.91
N TYR A 247 -7.18 10.78 -24.88
CA TYR A 247 -6.81 10.42 -26.24
C TYR A 247 -5.93 11.47 -26.94
N GLU A 248 -6.21 12.75 -26.71
CA GLU A 248 -5.54 13.86 -27.40
C GLU A 248 -4.19 14.22 -26.76
N ASN A 249 -4.04 13.96 -25.48
CA ASN A 249 -2.83 14.23 -24.73
C ASN A 249 -2.76 13.24 -23.54
N PRO A 250 -2.14 12.09 -23.71
CA PRO A 250 -2.14 11.03 -22.70
C PRO A 250 -1.62 11.56 -21.36
N ASP A 251 -2.47 11.54 -20.33
CA ASP A 251 -2.11 11.90 -18.97
C ASP A 251 -1.26 10.80 -18.32
N THR A 252 -1.40 9.59 -18.83
CA THR A 252 -0.83 8.38 -18.30
C THR A 252 -0.02 7.69 -19.38
N ARG A 253 1.14 7.17 -19.01
CA ARG A 253 1.97 6.36 -19.88
C ARG A 253 1.86 4.92 -19.48
N GLU A 254 1.36 4.07 -20.38
CA GLU A 254 1.42 2.63 -20.21
C GLU A 254 2.87 2.15 -20.20
N ALA A 255 3.21 1.27 -19.29
CA ALA A 255 4.50 0.60 -19.28
C ALA A 255 4.66 -0.29 -20.53
N GLY A 256 5.80 -0.20 -21.19
CA GLY A 256 6.15 -1.05 -22.32
C GLY A 256 7.14 -2.16 -21.92
N GLU A 257 7.57 -2.98 -22.88
CA GLU A 257 8.57 -4.03 -22.64
C GLU A 257 9.89 -3.43 -22.10
N ASP A 258 10.33 -2.28 -22.64
CA ASP A 258 11.59 -1.61 -22.30
C ASP A 258 11.36 -0.14 -21.87
N SER A 259 10.17 0.23 -21.40
CA SER A 259 9.87 1.60 -21.01
C SER A 259 9.01 1.68 -19.75
N PRO A 260 9.32 2.63 -18.83
CA PRO A 260 8.57 2.79 -17.61
C PRO A 260 7.16 3.33 -17.84
N GLY A 261 6.27 3.01 -16.93
CA GLY A 261 4.90 3.50 -16.95
C GLY A 261 4.00 2.78 -15.96
N VAL A 262 2.71 2.91 -16.18
CA VAL A 262 1.66 2.32 -15.32
C VAL A 262 1.11 1.02 -15.92
N PHE A 263 0.54 0.18 -15.05
CA PHE A 263 -0.32 -0.91 -15.47
C PHE A 263 -1.69 -0.35 -15.86
N ARG A 264 -1.97 -0.36 -17.16
CA ARG A 264 -3.16 0.26 -17.72
C ARG A 264 -4.28 -0.78 -17.93
N MET A 265 -5.52 -0.38 -17.63
CA MET A 265 -6.71 -1.22 -17.79
C MET A 265 -7.80 -0.57 -18.68
N LEU A 266 -7.42 0.14 -19.76
CA LEU A 266 -8.40 0.57 -20.76
C LEU A 266 -9.06 -0.67 -21.41
N ASP A 267 -8.25 -1.67 -21.71
CA ASP A 267 -8.65 -3.06 -21.96
C ASP A 267 -8.27 -3.89 -20.73
N THR A 268 -9.24 -4.55 -20.15
CA THR A 268 -9.07 -5.31 -18.91
C THR A 268 -8.47 -6.70 -19.12
N THR A 269 -8.26 -7.15 -20.35
CA THR A 269 -7.84 -8.52 -20.68
C THR A 269 -6.62 -8.95 -19.87
N ARG A 270 -5.56 -8.13 -19.88
CA ARG A 270 -4.32 -8.43 -19.15
C ARG A 270 -4.51 -8.42 -17.63
N LEU A 271 -5.28 -7.46 -17.10
CA LEU A 271 -5.60 -7.42 -15.68
C LEU A 271 -6.43 -8.64 -15.25
N CYS A 272 -7.42 -9.05 -16.06
CA CYS A 272 -8.20 -10.27 -15.82
C CYS A 272 -7.34 -11.53 -15.84
N GLU A 273 -6.32 -11.59 -16.70
CA GLU A 273 -5.34 -12.68 -16.69
C GLU A 273 -4.55 -12.69 -15.38
N LYS A 274 -4.06 -11.52 -14.94
CA LYS A 274 -3.32 -11.38 -13.67
C LYS A 274 -4.18 -11.71 -12.44
N ILE A 275 -5.48 -11.38 -12.45
CA ILE A 275 -6.42 -11.79 -11.38
C ILE A 275 -6.50 -13.32 -11.32
N ARG A 276 -6.65 -14.00 -12.46
CA ARG A 276 -6.70 -15.48 -12.50
C ARG A 276 -5.40 -16.11 -12.00
N GLU A 277 -4.26 -15.58 -12.43
CA GLU A 277 -2.95 -16.00 -11.93
C GLU A 277 -2.78 -15.80 -10.42
N ALA A 278 -3.24 -14.65 -9.90
CA ALA A 278 -3.23 -14.35 -8.47
C ALA A 278 -4.12 -15.33 -7.68
N LYS A 279 -5.30 -15.67 -8.21
CA LYS A 279 -6.21 -16.65 -7.58
C LYS A 279 -5.66 -18.08 -7.56
N GLU A 280 -4.69 -18.41 -8.40
CA GLU A 280 -3.98 -19.70 -8.31
C GLU A 280 -2.96 -19.73 -7.16
N LYS A 281 -2.52 -18.57 -6.66
CA LYS A 281 -1.46 -18.40 -5.67
C LYS A 281 -1.95 -17.89 -4.31
N ALA A 282 -3.13 -17.25 -4.27
CA ALA A 282 -3.68 -16.59 -3.10
C ALA A 282 -5.09 -17.06 -2.77
N ASP A 283 -5.44 -16.97 -1.50
CA ASP A 283 -6.78 -17.29 -1.00
C ASP A 283 -7.80 -16.24 -1.45
N LEU A 284 -7.41 -14.97 -1.44
CA LEU A 284 -8.21 -13.82 -1.84
C LEU A 284 -7.45 -12.92 -2.82
N CYS A 285 -8.19 -12.25 -3.70
CA CYS A 285 -7.67 -11.30 -4.66
C CYS A 285 -8.43 -9.98 -4.59
N ILE A 286 -7.74 -8.89 -4.27
CA ILE A 286 -8.29 -7.53 -4.19
C ILE A 286 -7.71 -6.70 -5.34
N VAL A 287 -8.56 -5.98 -6.05
CA VAL A 287 -8.14 -5.02 -7.10
C VAL A 287 -8.33 -3.61 -6.57
N TYR A 288 -7.25 -2.82 -6.55
CA TYR A 288 -7.31 -1.38 -6.30
C TYR A 288 -7.26 -0.64 -7.63
N ALA A 289 -8.40 -0.10 -8.06
CA ALA A 289 -8.62 0.47 -9.38
C ALA A 289 -8.62 2.00 -9.33
N HIS A 290 -7.80 2.65 -10.17
CA HIS A 290 -7.82 4.10 -10.35
C HIS A 290 -8.61 4.43 -11.61
N TRP A 291 -9.89 4.84 -11.47
CA TRP A 291 -10.86 4.83 -12.55
C TRP A 291 -12.00 5.86 -12.40
N GLY A 292 -12.83 5.96 -13.43
CA GLY A 292 -14.06 6.74 -13.41
C GLY A 292 -13.89 8.21 -13.76
N THR A 293 -14.97 8.95 -13.66
CA THR A 293 -15.04 10.37 -14.02
C THR A 293 -14.94 11.25 -12.77
N GLU A 294 -14.01 12.25 -12.79
CA GLU A 294 -13.84 13.21 -11.69
C GLU A 294 -15.15 13.89 -11.27
N LYS A 295 -15.33 14.01 -9.96
CA LYS A 295 -16.45 14.73 -9.31
C LYS A 295 -17.83 14.18 -9.60
N MET A 296 -17.94 13.01 -10.20
CA MET A 296 -19.20 12.29 -10.35
C MET A 296 -19.51 11.54 -9.04
N PRO A 297 -20.70 11.78 -8.42
CA PRO A 297 -21.07 11.18 -7.13
C PRO A 297 -21.49 9.71 -7.23
N SER A 298 -21.58 9.16 -8.43
CA SER A 298 -21.86 7.75 -8.69
C SER A 298 -20.96 7.23 -9.81
N GLN A 299 -20.78 5.93 -9.86
CA GLN A 299 -19.99 5.28 -10.88
C GLN A 299 -20.52 5.59 -12.30
N ASP A 300 -19.63 5.63 -13.25
CA ASP A 300 -19.96 5.73 -14.66
C ASP A 300 -20.07 4.33 -15.32
N TRP A 301 -20.43 4.33 -16.60
CA TRP A 301 -20.61 3.08 -17.36
C TRP A 301 -19.31 2.28 -17.51
N SER A 302 -18.16 2.95 -17.56
CA SER A 302 -16.85 2.28 -17.68
C SER A 302 -16.50 1.55 -16.40
N GLN A 303 -16.69 2.19 -15.25
CA GLN A 303 -16.51 1.57 -13.94
C GLN A 303 -17.43 0.36 -13.78
N THR A 304 -18.73 0.48 -14.14
CA THR A 304 -19.69 -0.63 -14.06
C THR A 304 -19.26 -1.81 -14.94
N THR A 305 -18.85 -1.53 -16.19
CA THR A 305 -18.43 -2.59 -17.11
C THR A 305 -17.19 -3.30 -16.62
N LYS A 306 -16.17 -2.52 -16.18
CA LYS A 306 -14.92 -3.10 -15.69
C LYS A 306 -15.12 -3.86 -14.37
N ALA A 307 -15.97 -3.34 -13.46
CA ALA A 307 -16.30 -4.07 -12.23
C ALA A 307 -16.85 -5.46 -12.52
N GLN A 308 -17.74 -5.58 -13.51
CA GLN A 308 -18.27 -6.87 -13.97
C GLN A 308 -17.16 -7.78 -14.49
N GLU A 309 -16.29 -7.27 -15.37
CA GLU A 309 -15.18 -8.04 -15.97
C GLU A 309 -14.17 -8.53 -14.91
N LEU A 310 -13.84 -7.68 -13.92
CA LEU A 310 -12.92 -8.03 -12.84
C LEU A 310 -13.54 -9.04 -11.87
N ALA A 311 -14.84 -8.91 -11.56
CA ALA A 311 -15.57 -9.88 -10.74
C ALA A 311 -15.61 -11.25 -11.44
N GLU A 312 -15.95 -11.30 -12.74
CA GLU A 312 -15.94 -12.52 -13.55
C GLU A 312 -14.53 -13.15 -13.66
N ALA A 313 -13.47 -12.35 -13.58
CA ALA A 313 -12.09 -12.83 -13.56
C ALA A 313 -11.69 -13.48 -12.24
N GLY A 314 -12.44 -13.22 -11.14
CA GLY A 314 -12.24 -13.82 -9.83
C GLY A 314 -11.74 -12.87 -8.73
N ALA A 315 -11.87 -11.55 -8.91
CA ALA A 315 -11.64 -10.60 -7.82
C ALA A 315 -12.64 -10.88 -6.67
N ASP A 316 -12.17 -10.82 -5.44
CA ASP A 316 -13.01 -10.99 -4.23
C ASP A 316 -13.44 -9.63 -3.63
N LEU A 317 -12.77 -8.55 -4.01
CA LEU A 317 -13.09 -7.16 -3.66
C LEU A 317 -12.49 -6.22 -4.69
N ILE A 318 -13.21 -5.16 -5.02
CA ILE A 318 -12.71 -4.06 -5.85
C ILE A 318 -12.82 -2.76 -5.05
N VAL A 319 -11.71 -2.02 -4.93
CA VAL A 319 -11.62 -0.71 -4.27
C VAL A 319 -11.21 0.33 -5.30
N GLY A 320 -11.88 1.47 -5.32
CA GLY A 320 -11.65 2.50 -6.32
C GLY A 320 -11.12 3.83 -5.78
N SER A 321 -10.44 4.57 -6.65
CA SER A 321 -9.89 5.91 -6.45
C SER A 321 -10.00 6.72 -7.76
N HIS A 322 -9.59 7.98 -7.80
CA HIS A 322 -9.61 8.96 -8.89
C HIS A 322 -10.81 9.94 -8.92
N PRO A 323 -12.09 9.57 -8.72
CA PRO A 323 -13.17 10.55 -8.83
C PRO A 323 -13.07 11.77 -7.89
N HIS A 324 -12.16 11.72 -6.90
CA HIS A 324 -11.92 12.75 -5.88
C HIS A 324 -13.16 13.08 -5.02
N VAL A 325 -14.14 12.19 -5.03
CA VAL A 325 -15.34 12.19 -4.20
C VAL A 325 -15.69 10.74 -3.83
N LEU A 326 -16.37 10.56 -2.72
CA LEU A 326 -16.94 9.26 -2.38
C LEU A 326 -17.96 8.85 -3.45
N GLN A 327 -17.90 7.60 -3.88
CA GLN A 327 -18.92 6.98 -4.72
C GLN A 327 -19.58 5.80 -4.00
N ASN A 328 -20.68 5.31 -4.53
CA ASN A 328 -21.47 4.23 -3.96
C ASN A 328 -20.71 2.92 -3.80
N ILE A 329 -21.29 2.03 -3.01
CA ILE A 329 -20.92 0.63 -2.87
C ILE A 329 -21.95 -0.21 -3.62
N GLU A 330 -21.50 -1.27 -4.28
CA GLU A 330 -22.36 -2.24 -4.99
C GLU A 330 -21.80 -3.65 -4.82
N TYR A 331 -22.65 -4.65 -4.94
CA TYR A 331 -22.25 -6.05 -5.07
C TYR A 331 -22.48 -6.50 -6.52
N VAL A 332 -21.39 -6.73 -7.27
CA VAL A 332 -21.40 -7.19 -8.65
C VAL A 332 -21.14 -8.70 -8.65
N ASP A 333 -22.14 -9.50 -9.00
CA ASP A 333 -22.10 -10.97 -8.92
C ASP A 333 -21.63 -11.50 -7.54
N GLY A 334 -21.99 -10.79 -6.47
CA GLY A 334 -21.61 -11.11 -5.10
C GLY A 334 -20.24 -10.57 -4.67
N VAL A 335 -19.49 -9.93 -5.56
CA VAL A 335 -18.23 -9.25 -5.26
C VAL A 335 -18.51 -7.82 -4.82
N PRO A 336 -18.07 -7.41 -3.62
CA PRO A 336 -18.21 -6.03 -3.17
C PRO A 336 -17.31 -5.10 -3.99
N VAL A 337 -17.86 -3.96 -4.39
CA VAL A 337 -17.18 -2.90 -5.12
C VAL A 337 -17.40 -1.58 -4.40
N PHE A 338 -16.34 -0.97 -3.87
CA PHE A 338 -16.37 0.40 -3.38
C PHE A 338 -15.81 1.28 -4.50
N TYR A 339 -16.67 1.98 -5.23
CA TYR A 339 -16.28 2.64 -6.48
C TYR A 339 -15.28 3.79 -6.32
N SER A 340 -15.31 4.55 -5.21
CA SER A 340 -14.29 5.55 -4.90
C SER A 340 -14.25 5.93 -3.43
N LEU A 341 -13.06 5.94 -2.84
CA LEU A 341 -12.78 6.44 -1.49
C LEU A 341 -12.57 7.96 -1.45
N GLY A 342 -12.54 8.62 -2.62
CA GLY A 342 -12.34 10.07 -2.73
C GLY A 342 -10.95 10.54 -2.31
N ASN A 343 -10.83 11.85 -2.07
CA ASN A 343 -9.60 12.48 -1.58
C ASN A 343 -9.35 12.12 -0.13
N TYR A 344 -8.23 11.48 0.17
CA TYR A 344 -7.84 11.23 1.56
C TYR A 344 -7.02 12.39 2.14
N PHE A 345 -5.88 12.70 1.52
CA PHE A 345 -5.06 13.86 1.88
C PHE A 345 -4.70 14.63 0.62
N PHE A 346 -5.67 15.35 0.05
CA PHE A 346 -5.59 15.89 -1.31
C PHE A 346 -6.40 17.18 -1.46
N GLY A 347 -5.72 18.30 -1.71
CA GLY A 347 -6.36 19.58 -2.03
C GLY A 347 -6.82 20.41 -0.82
N ALA A 348 -7.29 21.64 -1.12
CA ALA A 348 -7.59 22.67 -0.10
C ALA A 348 -9.00 22.59 0.47
N ALA A 349 -9.94 22.02 -0.28
CA ALA A 349 -11.36 22.01 0.09
C ALA A 349 -11.66 20.97 1.16
N ALA A 350 -12.55 21.29 2.09
CA ALA A 350 -13.13 20.29 2.97
C ALA A 350 -13.88 19.24 2.15
N ARG A 351 -13.62 17.97 2.40
CA ARG A 351 -14.20 16.84 1.70
C ARG A 351 -14.52 15.71 2.67
N ASP A 352 -15.67 15.10 2.46
CA ASP A 352 -15.96 13.80 3.02
C ASP A 352 -15.06 12.77 2.35
N THR A 353 -14.45 11.94 3.15
CA THR A 353 -13.56 10.86 2.75
C THR A 353 -13.64 9.74 3.79
N GLY A 354 -12.78 8.78 3.69
CA GLY A 354 -12.65 7.75 4.70
C GLY A 354 -11.67 6.68 4.30
N VAL A 355 -11.62 5.66 5.12
CA VAL A 355 -10.84 4.46 4.84
C VAL A 355 -11.78 3.27 4.71
N LEU A 356 -11.42 2.32 3.87
CA LEU A 356 -12.02 1.00 3.84
C LEU A 356 -11.12 0.05 4.62
N ARG A 357 -11.63 -0.46 5.74
CA ARG A 357 -11.00 -1.55 6.47
C ARG A 357 -11.60 -2.87 6.02
N VAL A 358 -10.74 -3.77 5.57
CA VAL A 358 -11.05 -5.14 5.17
C VAL A 358 -10.50 -6.06 6.25
N THR A 359 -11.35 -6.86 6.87
CA THR A 359 -10.92 -7.90 7.80
C THR A 359 -11.04 -9.26 7.13
N VAL A 360 -9.95 -10.01 7.16
CA VAL A 360 -9.86 -11.35 6.57
C VAL A 360 -9.72 -12.38 7.68
N ASN A 361 -10.60 -13.36 7.69
CA ASN A 361 -10.49 -14.52 8.58
C ASN A 361 -9.40 -15.47 8.06
N THR A 362 -8.46 -15.86 8.91
CA THR A 362 -7.31 -16.70 8.52
C THR A 362 -7.51 -18.19 8.82
N GLU A 363 -8.46 -18.56 9.68
CA GLU A 363 -8.79 -19.97 9.92
C GLU A 363 -9.57 -20.58 8.73
N ASN A 364 -10.38 -19.74 8.07
CA ASN A 364 -11.14 -20.09 6.88
C ASN A 364 -11.08 -18.88 5.94
N PRO A 365 -10.05 -18.79 5.07
CA PRO A 365 -9.74 -17.58 4.31
C PRO A 365 -10.94 -17.00 3.59
N SER A 366 -11.41 -15.87 4.08
CA SER A 366 -12.58 -15.14 3.56
C SER A 366 -12.61 -13.72 4.12
N ILE A 367 -13.21 -12.79 3.41
CA ILE A 367 -13.50 -11.46 3.94
C ILE A 367 -14.57 -11.64 5.03
N SER A 368 -14.21 -11.41 6.29
CA SER A 368 -15.10 -11.52 7.44
C SER A 368 -15.88 -10.25 7.70
N SER A 369 -15.32 -9.09 7.38
CA SER A 369 -16.03 -7.81 7.45
C SER A 369 -15.43 -6.76 6.52
N LEU A 370 -16.28 -5.83 6.09
CA LEU A 370 -15.95 -4.63 5.35
C LEU A 370 -16.49 -3.45 6.15
N GLN A 371 -15.62 -2.50 6.51
CA GLN A 371 -16.00 -1.32 7.28
C GLN A 371 -15.51 -0.05 6.57
N PHE A 372 -16.44 0.83 6.22
CA PHE A 372 -16.12 2.18 5.81
C PHE A 372 -16.08 3.08 7.06
N ILE A 373 -14.94 3.70 7.34
CA ILE A 373 -14.76 4.62 8.46
C ILE A 373 -14.75 6.05 7.89
N PRO A 374 -15.85 6.82 8.05
CA PRO A 374 -15.93 8.18 7.55
C PRO A 374 -14.92 9.13 8.21
N MET A 375 -14.29 9.95 7.39
CA MET A 375 -13.30 10.93 7.80
C MET A 375 -13.53 12.27 7.09
N LEU A 376 -13.04 13.35 7.66
CA LEU A 376 -13.02 14.68 7.07
C LEU A 376 -11.61 15.04 6.65
N GLN A 377 -11.42 15.28 5.36
CA GLN A 377 -10.22 15.94 4.84
C GLN A 377 -10.40 17.45 4.91
N TYR A 378 -9.82 18.08 5.91
CA TYR A 378 -9.74 19.53 6.05
C TYR A 378 -8.66 19.92 7.07
N ARG A 379 -7.62 20.62 6.63
CA ARG A 379 -6.44 20.93 7.45
C ARG A 379 -5.72 19.68 7.98
N GLY A 380 -5.78 18.61 7.23
CA GLY A 380 -5.37 17.29 7.61
C GLY A 380 -6.50 16.29 7.40
N VAL A 381 -6.47 15.18 8.08
CA VAL A 381 -7.53 14.16 8.07
C VAL A 381 -7.92 13.83 9.51
N SER A 382 -9.20 13.84 9.79
CA SER A 382 -9.74 13.48 11.10
C SER A 382 -10.92 12.53 10.99
N THR A 383 -11.00 11.60 11.92
CA THR A 383 -12.14 10.67 12.01
C THR A 383 -13.43 11.42 12.34
N MET A 384 -14.51 11.11 11.66
CA MET A 384 -15.82 11.69 11.93
C MET A 384 -16.53 10.94 13.04
N GLU A 385 -17.19 11.68 13.93
CA GLU A 385 -17.99 11.15 15.01
C GLU A 385 -19.44 11.71 15.00
N GLY A 386 -20.31 11.07 15.76
CA GLY A 386 -21.68 11.55 16.03
C GLY A 386 -22.47 11.84 14.76
N SER A 387 -23.08 13.04 14.68
CA SER A 387 -23.97 13.40 13.58
C SER A 387 -23.29 13.54 12.22
N GLU A 388 -22.00 13.92 12.17
CA GLU A 388 -21.26 14.02 10.91
C GLU A 388 -20.94 12.64 10.34
N LYS A 389 -20.48 11.68 11.19
CA LYS A 389 -20.33 10.28 10.80
C LYS A 389 -21.64 9.74 10.24
N GLN A 390 -22.74 9.92 10.98
CA GLN A 390 -24.05 9.42 10.57
C GLN A 390 -24.51 10.03 9.24
N ARG A 391 -24.30 11.35 9.04
CA ARG A 391 -24.63 12.02 7.76
C ARG A 391 -23.92 11.34 6.58
N VAL A 392 -22.61 11.07 6.69
CA VAL A 392 -21.87 10.43 5.60
C VAL A 392 -22.33 8.99 5.37
N LEU A 393 -22.58 8.23 6.44
CA LEU A 393 -23.10 6.86 6.32
C LEU A 393 -24.49 6.84 5.67
N ASP A 394 -25.38 7.76 6.05
CA ASP A 394 -26.72 7.90 5.45
C ASP A 394 -26.64 8.29 3.96
N GLU A 395 -25.71 9.20 3.60
CA GLU A 395 -25.44 9.55 2.21
C GLU A 395 -24.95 8.35 1.41
N MET A 396 -23.96 7.60 1.93
CA MET A 396 -23.46 6.38 1.30
C MET A 396 -24.54 5.32 1.17
N GLN A 397 -25.37 5.11 2.21
CA GLN A 397 -26.52 4.20 2.15
C GLN A 397 -27.49 4.61 1.05
N SER A 398 -27.78 5.92 0.90
CA SER A 398 -28.76 6.43 -0.07
C SER A 398 -28.38 6.21 -1.52
N VAL A 399 -27.07 6.13 -1.80
CA VAL A 399 -26.52 5.93 -3.16
C VAL A 399 -26.07 4.49 -3.42
N SER A 400 -26.16 3.59 -2.45
CA SER A 400 -25.71 2.18 -2.52
C SER A 400 -26.90 1.20 -2.44
N PRO A 401 -27.69 1.07 -3.52
CA PRO A 401 -28.84 0.16 -3.52
C PRO A 401 -28.40 -1.31 -3.40
N GLY A 402 -29.13 -2.11 -2.62
CA GLY A 402 -28.80 -3.53 -2.38
C GLY A 402 -27.65 -3.74 -1.38
N VAL A 403 -27.28 -2.69 -0.67
CA VAL A 403 -26.26 -2.71 0.40
C VAL A 403 -26.89 -2.22 1.69
N VAL A 404 -26.57 -2.84 2.80
CA VAL A 404 -26.91 -2.36 4.15
C VAL A 404 -25.65 -1.86 4.81
N ILE A 405 -25.66 -0.59 5.26
CA ILE A 405 -24.56 0.04 6.01
C ILE A 405 -25.07 0.32 7.43
N ASP A 406 -24.39 -0.20 8.45
CA ASP A 406 -24.77 0.02 9.84
C ASP A 406 -24.20 1.32 10.45
N GLU A 407 -24.52 1.61 11.70
CA GLU A 407 -24.09 2.82 12.43
C GLU A 407 -22.58 2.89 12.68
N ASP A 408 -21.88 1.75 12.58
CA ASP A 408 -20.43 1.66 12.71
C ASP A 408 -19.70 1.69 11.35
N GLY A 409 -20.48 1.68 10.25
CA GLY A 409 -19.99 1.72 8.87
C GLY A 409 -19.65 0.34 8.31
N TYR A 410 -20.01 -0.75 8.99
CA TYR A 410 -19.95 -2.08 8.39
C TYR A 410 -21.03 -2.21 7.32
N PHE A 411 -20.67 -2.85 6.22
CA PHE A 411 -21.63 -3.03 5.13
C PHE A 411 -21.64 -4.46 4.59
N THR A 412 -22.83 -4.87 4.16
CA THR A 412 -23.12 -6.20 3.61
C THR A 412 -24.11 -6.09 2.46
N GLN A 413 -24.19 -7.12 1.66
CA GLN A 413 -25.28 -7.27 0.68
C GLN A 413 -26.60 -7.51 1.41
N GLU A 414 -27.71 -6.92 0.91
CA GLU A 414 -29.08 -7.15 1.42
C GLU A 414 -29.50 -8.61 1.36
#